data_fc22120266778e1b3f81e330ade5cf6a
#
_entry.id   fc22120266778e1b3f81e330ade5cf6a
#
_cell.length_a   1.000
_cell.length_b   1.000
_cell.length_c   1.000
_cell.angle_alpha   90.00
_cell.angle_beta   90.00
_cell.angle_gamma   90.00
#
_symmetry.space_group_name_H-M   'P 1'
#
loop_
_entity.id
_entity.type
_entity.pdbx_description
1 polymer ?
#
loop_
_entity_poly.entity_id
_entity_poly.type
_entity_poly.pdbx_seq_one_letter_code
_entity_poly.pdbx_strand_id
1 'polypeptide(L)'
;MNFYSSFAAYYESVFPFSQPVYDFLRRTLPTPPATVLDIGCGTGHYAGALAKDGFDATGIDLDPAMIAYARKHYPAASFHTLDMRAITTLGGAFAAAFCIGNTAAHLPHAAFARFLDDVRKAVTPDGAWILQVMNWDYVLTQTAVALPLITANGDVIFERHYRDISAERVTFETRLLVGGVEIFADATPLYPLPSAEIIALHTARGFRLAAHQGSYDGNPFDPAQFSANIFAFTKS
;
A
#
# COMPACT_ATOMS: atom_id res chain seq x y z
N MET A 1 -8.16 10.44 18.83
CA MET A 1 -8.45 10.84 17.42
C MET A 1 -7.52 9.99 16.58
N ASN A 2 -8.00 9.31 15.55
CA ASN A 2 -7.15 8.37 14.81
C ASN A 2 -6.24 9.19 13.89
N PHE A 3 -4.93 8.83 13.77
CA PHE A 3 -3.90 9.46 12.93
C PHE A 3 -4.43 9.83 11.54
N TYR A 4 -5.05 8.88 10.85
CA TYR A 4 -5.52 9.06 9.49
C TYR A 4 -6.69 10.03 9.34
N SER A 5 -7.54 10.17 10.35
CA SER A 5 -8.70 11.09 10.28
C SER A 5 -8.31 12.57 10.25
N SER A 6 -7.25 12.97 10.97
CA SER A 6 -6.70 14.34 10.90
C SER A 6 -5.86 14.54 9.63
N PHE A 7 -5.34 13.46 9.06
CA PHE A 7 -4.50 13.47 7.88
C PHE A 7 -5.29 13.50 6.57
N ALA A 8 -6.53 12.98 6.55
CA ALA A 8 -7.33 12.85 5.33
C ALA A 8 -7.47 14.17 4.53
N ALA A 9 -7.56 15.31 5.21
CA ALA A 9 -7.66 16.62 4.57
C ALA A 9 -6.40 17.04 3.79
N TYR A 10 -5.24 16.50 4.16
CA TYR A 10 -3.93 16.82 3.57
C TYR A 10 -3.37 15.66 2.72
N TYR A 11 -4.03 14.50 2.75
CA TYR A 11 -3.49 13.26 2.19
C TYR A 11 -3.07 13.39 0.73
N GLU A 12 -3.96 13.91 -0.13
CA GLU A 12 -3.65 14.03 -1.56
C GLU A 12 -2.61 15.13 -1.86
N SER A 13 -2.42 16.11 -1.00
CA SER A 13 -1.34 17.08 -1.15
C SER A 13 0.01 16.49 -0.74
N VAL A 14 0.03 15.58 0.25
CA VAL A 14 1.24 14.89 0.73
C VAL A 14 1.56 13.68 -0.15
N PHE A 15 0.56 12.92 -0.56
CA PHE A 15 0.66 11.75 -1.43
C PHE A 15 -0.21 11.93 -2.68
N PRO A 16 0.21 12.79 -3.62
CA PRO A 16 -0.57 13.04 -4.83
C PRO A 16 -0.61 11.80 -5.73
N PHE A 17 -1.60 11.78 -6.62
CA PHE A 17 -1.65 10.77 -7.67
C PHE A 17 -0.33 10.73 -8.45
N SER A 18 0.22 9.56 -8.60
CA SER A 18 1.49 9.32 -9.30
C SER A 18 1.25 8.58 -10.60
N GLN A 19 1.54 9.24 -11.73
CA GLN A 19 1.40 8.62 -13.04
C GLN A 19 2.26 7.36 -13.22
N PRO A 20 3.54 7.32 -12.78
CA PRO A 20 4.34 6.09 -12.84
C PRO A 20 3.72 4.90 -12.08
N VAL A 21 3.11 5.14 -10.90
CA VAL A 21 2.38 4.11 -10.16
C VAL A 21 1.18 3.62 -10.96
N TYR A 22 0.39 4.54 -11.51
CA TYR A 22 -0.78 4.21 -12.30
C TYR A 22 -0.43 3.43 -13.56
N ASP A 23 0.60 3.85 -14.29
CA ASP A 23 1.08 3.18 -15.49
C ASP A 23 1.59 1.77 -15.18
N PHE A 24 2.25 1.59 -14.04
CA PHE A 24 2.65 0.27 -13.56
C PHE A 24 1.43 -0.62 -13.28
N LEU A 25 0.42 -0.10 -12.56
CA LEU A 25 -0.83 -0.84 -12.32
C LEU A 25 -1.48 -1.23 -13.65
N ARG A 26 -1.62 -0.29 -14.59
CA ARG A 26 -2.23 -0.53 -15.90
C ARG A 26 -1.49 -1.59 -16.74
N ARG A 27 -0.16 -1.68 -16.63
CA ARG A 27 0.63 -2.70 -17.34
C ARG A 27 0.54 -4.09 -16.68
N THR A 28 0.30 -4.12 -15.37
CA THR A 28 0.33 -5.36 -14.57
C THR A 28 -1.05 -5.98 -14.39
N LEU A 29 -2.08 -5.14 -14.33
CA LEU A 29 -3.48 -5.57 -14.18
C LEU A 29 -4.01 -6.16 -15.50
N PRO A 30 -5.01 -7.07 -15.44
CA PRO A 30 -5.68 -7.58 -16.63
C PRO A 30 -6.35 -6.46 -17.43
N THR A 31 -6.70 -6.73 -18.68
CA THR A 31 -7.42 -5.75 -19.53
C THR A 31 -8.87 -5.59 -19.03
N PRO A 32 -9.41 -4.35 -18.95
CA PRO A 32 -10.80 -4.16 -18.62
C PRO A 32 -11.76 -4.73 -19.72
N PRO A 33 -13.01 -5.14 -19.36
CA PRO A 33 -13.54 -5.07 -17.99
C PRO A 33 -12.97 -6.17 -17.08
N ALA A 34 -12.49 -5.79 -15.90
CA ALA A 34 -11.97 -6.72 -14.90
C ALA A 34 -12.24 -6.18 -13.49
N THR A 35 -12.50 -7.08 -12.53
CA THR A 35 -12.67 -6.74 -11.13
C THR A 35 -11.31 -6.54 -10.46
N VAL A 36 -11.11 -5.42 -9.77
CA VAL A 36 -9.85 -5.11 -9.06
C VAL A 36 -10.12 -4.65 -7.64
N LEU A 37 -9.25 -5.07 -6.71
CA LEU A 37 -9.30 -4.70 -5.30
C LEU A 37 -8.07 -3.87 -4.92
N ASP A 38 -8.30 -2.64 -4.44
CA ASP A 38 -7.30 -1.75 -3.85
C ASP A 38 -7.34 -1.87 -2.33
N ILE A 39 -6.32 -2.48 -1.74
CA ILE A 39 -6.25 -2.77 -0.30
C ILE A 39 -5.42 -1.70 0.41
N GLY A 40 -6.07 -0.95 1.30
CA GLY A 40 -5.50 0.26 1.92
C GLY A 40 -5.52 1.42 0.94
N CYS A 41 -6.67 1.64 0.32
CA CYS A 41 -6.84 2.58 -0.81
C CYS A 41 -6.70 4.07 -0.41
N GLY A 42 -6.66 4.40 0.89
CA GLY A 42 -6.64 5.78 1.36
C GLY A 42 -7.81 6.59 0.80
N THR A 43 -7.51 7.71 0.16
CA THR A 43 -8.51 8.59 -0.51
C THR A 43 -9.05 8.02 -1.82
N GLY A 44 -8.59 6.85 -2.28
CA GLY A 44 -9.18 6.10 -3.39
C GLY A 44 -8.79 6.55 -4.79
N HIS A 45 -7.76 7.37 -4.95
CA HIS A 45 -7.42 7.96 -6.24
C HIS A 45 -7.01 6.92 -7.31
N TYR A 46 -6.34 5.81 -6.94
CA TYR A 46 -6.01 4.75 -7.90
C TYR A 46 -7.22 3.90 -8.27
N ALA A 47 -8.02 3.46 -7.29
CA ALA A 47 -9.28 2.75 -7.57
C ALA A 47 -10.22 3.61 -8.43
N GLY A 48 -10.32 4.92 -8.12
CA GLY A 48 -11.12 5.87 -8.89
C GLY A 48 -10.64 6.06 -10.33
N ALA A 49 -9.33 6.12 -10.55
CA ALA A 49 -8.74 6.21 -11.89
C ALA A 49 -8.97 4.91 -12.68
N LEU A 50 -8.78 3.74 -12.06
CA LEU A 50 -9.06 2.45 -12.69
C LEU A 50 -10.54 2.31 -13.08
N ALA A 51 -11.47 2.76 -12.22
CA ALA A 51 -12.90 2.73 -12.54
C ALA A 51 -13.24 3.60 -13.77
N LYS A 52 -12.61 4.77 -13.92
CA LYS A 52 -12.75 5.59 -15.12
C LYS A 52 -12.24 4.90 -16.40
N ASP A 53 -11.25 4.04 -16.26
CA ASP A 53 -10.69 3.25 -17.36
C ASP A 53 -11.45 1.92 -17.62
N GLY A 54 -12.62 1.73 -17.00
CA GLY A 54 -13.52 0.62 -17.27
C GLY A 54 -13.30 -0.63 -16.40
N PHE A 55 -12.53 -0.52 -15.31
CA PHE A 55 -12.46 -1.60 -14.31
C PHE A 55 -13.66 -1.53 -13.36
N ASP A 56 -14.09 -2.70 -12.87
CA ASP A 56 -14.94 -2.79 -11.68
C ASP A 56 -14.02 -2.73 -10.44
N ALA A 57 -13.76 -1.49 -9.99
CA ALA A 57 -12.79 -1.21 -8.96
C ALA A 57 -13.45 -1.10 -7.58
N THR A 58 -12.93 -1.86 -6.62
CA THR A 58 -13.29 -1.80 -5.21
C THR A 58 -12.08 -1.34 -4.40
N GLY A 59 -12.24 -0.32 -3.54
CA GLY A 59 -11.24 0.13 -2.59
C GLY A 59 -11.67 -0.16 -1.15
N ILE A 60 -10.72 -0.58 -0.33
CA ILE A 60 -10.94 -0.72 1.12
C ILE A 60 -9.87 0.04 1.91
N ASP A 61 -10.28 0.64 3.00
CA ASP A 61 -9.39 1.26 3.99
C ASP A 61 -9.99 1.13 5.39
N LEU A 62 -9.12 1.11 6.40
CA LEU A 62 -9.54 1.04 7.80
C LEU A 62 -10.15 2.38 8.29
N ASP A 63 -9.72 3.50 7.69
CA ASP A 63 -10.13 4.83 8.13
C ASP A 63 -11.43 5.28 7.44
N PRO A 64 -12.51 5.54 8.21
CA PRO A 64 -13.79 5.96 7.64
C PRO A 64 -13.75 7.35 6.99
N ALA A 65 -12.82 8.26 7.39
CA ALA A 65 -12.70 9.57 6.77
C ALA A 65 -12.08 9.47 5.37
N MET A 66 -11.07 8.58 5.19
CA MET A 66 -10.52 8.26 3.88
C MET A 66 -11.60 7.70 2.94
N ILE A 67 -12.39 6.75 3.41
CA ILE A 67 -13.48 6.15 2.62
C ILE A 67 -14.60 7.16 2.31
N ALA A 68 -14.94 8.04 3.25
CA ALA A 68 -15.93 9.10 3.00
C ALA A 68 -15.43 10.05 1.90
N TYR A 69 -14.14 10.41 1.92
CA TYR A 69 -13.52 11.20 0.88
C TYR A 69 -13.55 10.47 -0.47
N ALA A 70 -13.11 9.20 -0.50
CA ALA A 70 -13.07 8.38 -1.71
C ALA A 70 -14.45 8.28 -2.40
N ARG A 71 -15.49 7.95 -1.64
CA ARG A 71 -16.87 7.87 -2.14
C ARG A 71 -17.37 9.18 -2.76
N LYS A 72 -16.98 10.30 -2.15
CA LYS A 72 -17.38 11.64 -2.63
C LYS A 72 -16.68 12.00 -3.95
N HIS A 73 -15.39 11.70 -4.07
CA HIS A 73 -14.57 12.18 -5.19
C HIS A 73 -14.47 11.18 -6.34
N TYR A 74 -14.68 9.88 -6.06
CA TYR A 74 -14.53 8.80 -7.05
C TYR A 74 -15.77 7.90 -7.10
N PRO A 75 -16.98 8.44 -7.42
CA PRO A 75 -18.25 7.71 -7.32
C PRO A 75 -18.39 6.56 -8.35
N ALA A 76 -17.47 6.42 -9.30
CA ALA A 76 -17.44 5.32 -10.26
C ALA A 76 -16.86 4.02 -9.68
N ALA A 77 -16.13 4.10 -8.56
CA ALA A 77 -15.60 2.94 -7.85
C ALA A 77 -16.42 2.64 -6.58
N SER A 78 -16.33 1.42 -6.09
CA SER A 78 -16.93 1.01 -4.82
C SER A 78 -15.93 1.15 -3.68
N PHE A 79 -16.34 1.71 -2.52
CA PHE A 79 -15.45 1.88 -1.38
C PHE A 79 -16.06 1.39 -0.08
N HIS A 80 -15.26 0.68 0.76
CA HIS A 80 -15.73 0.13 2.03
C HIS A 80 -14.74 0.43 3.15
N THR A 81 -15.26 0.87 4.30
CA THR A 81 -14.49 0.90 5.54
C THR A 81 -14.33 -0.53 6.00
N LEU A 82 -13.12 -1.09 5.82
CA LEU A 82 -12.86 -2.50 6.10
C LEU A 82 -11.39 -2.71 6.47
N ASP A 83 -11.17 -3.50 7.51
CA ASP A 83 -9.84 -4.00 7.84
C ASP A 83 -9.36 -4.99 6.76
N MET A 84 -8.12 -4.83 6.28
CA MET A 84 -7.55 -5.75 5.28
C MET A 84 -7.56 -7.22 5.74
N ARG A 85 -7.60 -7.49 7.06
CA ARG A 85 -7.72 -8.84 7.63
C ARG A 85 -9.11 -9.47 7.46
N ALA A 86 -10.06 -8.71 6.93
CA ALA A 86 -11.44 -9.14 6.72
C ALA A 86 -11.86 -9.12 5.23
N ILE A 87 -10.90 -9.08 4.28
CA ILE A 87 -11.19 -8.96 2.84
C ILE A 87 -12.11 -10.06 2.30
N THR A 88 -12.09 -11.23 2.91
CA THR A 88 -12.98 -12.35 2.50
C THR A 88 -14.47 -12.04 2.70
N THR A 89 -14.81 -11.05 3.54
CA THR A 89 -16.20 -10.61 3.74
C THR A 89 -16.77 -9.84 2.55
N LEU A 90 -15.94 -9.40 1.61
CA LEU A 90 -16.39 -8.78 0.35
C LEU A 90 -17.10 -9.76 -0.58
N GLY A 91 -16.87 -11.08 -0.38
CA GLY A 91 -17.61 -12.15 -1.08
C GLY A 91 -17.32 -12.26 -2.57
N GLY A 92 -16.37 -11.51 -3.10
CA GLY A 92 -16.01 -11.48 -4.52
C GLY A 92 -14.78 -12.33 -4.86
N ALA A 93 -14.60 -12.60 -6.16
CA ALA A 93 -13.35 -13.07 -6.74
C ALA A 93 -12.83 -11.98 -7.67
N PHE A 94 -11.68 -11.39 -7.32
CA PHE A 94 -11.07 -10.31 -8.06
C PHE A 94 -10.08 -10.84 -9.10
N ALA A 95 -10.14 -10.34 -10.31
CA ALA A 95 -9.16 -10.66 -11.35
C ALA A 95 -7.76 -10.14 -10.98
N ALA A 96 -7.71 -9.09 -10.15
CA ALA A 96 -6.47 -8.63 -9.55
C ALA A 96 -6.73 -7.94 -8.19
N ALA A 97 -5.70 -7.95 -7.33
CA ALA A 97 -5.65 -7.15 -6.12
C ALA A 97 -4.29 -6.46 -6.00
N PHE A 98 -4.26 -5.31 -5.34
CA PHE A 98 -3.01 -4.64 -5.02
C PHE A 98 -3.06 -4.01 -3.62
N CYS A 99 -1.90 -3.96 -2.96
CA CYS A 99 -1.68 -3.27 -1.69
C CYS A 99 -0.36 -2.50 -1.81
N ILE A 100 -0.43 -1.19 -1.87
CA ILE A 100 0.71 -0.30 -2.08
C ILE A 100 0.82 0.74 -0.96
N GLY A 101 1.82 1.61 -1.01
CA GLY A 101 2.02 2.64 0.02
C GLY A 101 2.55 2.09 1.36
N ASN A 102 3.23 0.93 1.33
CA ASN A 102 3.75 0.27 2.54
C ASN A 102 2.67 -0.20 3.54
N THR A 103 1.41 -0.25 3.11
CA THR A 103 0.24 -0.53 3.96
C THR A 103 0.34 -1.90 4.65
N ALA A 104 0.80 -2.92 3.94
CA ALA A 104 0.92 -4.27 4.49
C ALA A 104 1.93 -4.39 5.64
N ALA A 105 2.89 -3.45 5.75
CA ALA A 105 3.85 -3.42 6.85
C ALA A 105 3.22 -3.11 8.23
N HIS A 106 1.98 -2.66 8.28
CA HIS A 106 1.21 -2.51 9.53
C HIS A 106 0.75 -3.86 10.12
N LEU A 107 0.84 -4.95 9.38
CA LEU A 107 0.46 -6.27 9.85
C LEU A 107 1.62 -6.97 10.57
N PRO A 108 1.46 -7.40 11.83
CA PRO A 108 2.41 -8.32 12.46
C PRO A 108 2.64 -9.55 11.57
N HIS A 109 3.85 -10.14 11.59
CA HIS A 109 4.25 -11.21 10.68
C HIS A 109 3.23 -12.37 10.60
N ALA A 110 2.72 -12.82 11.75
CA ALA A 110 1.68 -13.86 11.78
C ALA A 110 0.34 -13.40 11.20
N ALA A 111 0.01 -12.11 11.29
CA ALA A 111 -1.19 -11.56 10.66
C ALA A 111 -1.01 -11.39 9.16
N PHE A 112 0.19 -10.97 8.71
CA PHE A 112 0.53 -10.90 7.28
C PHE A 112 0.43 -12.28 6.62
N ALA A 113 0.93 -13.33 7.27
CA ALA A 113 0.82 -14.69 6.75
C ALA A 113 -0.65 -15.12 6.53
N ARG A 114 -1.55 -14.81 7.50
CA ARG A 114 -3.00 -15.08 7.35
C ARG A 114 -3.65 -14.18 6.29
N PHE A 115 -3.26 -12.92 6.24
CA PHE A 115 -3.73 -12.00 5.21
C PHE A 115 -3.42 -12.51 3.79
N LEU A 116 -2.26 -13.12 3.56
CA LEU A 116 -1.94 -13.74 2.26
C LEU A 116 -2.86 -14.92 1.93
N ASP A 117 -3.28 -15.72 2.94
CA ASP A 117 -4.27 -16.78 2.72
C ASP A 117 -5.62 -16.20 2.29
N ASP A 118 -6.00 -15.04 2.82
CA ASP A 118 -7.23 -14.35 2.46
C ASP A 118 -7.13 -13.64 1.10
N VAL A 119 -5.99 -13.03 0.77
CA VAL A 119 -5.70 -12.53 -0.59
C VAL A 119 -5.82 -13.67 -1.61
N ARG A 120 -5.25 -14.84 -1.28
CA ARG A 120 -5.35 -16.01 -2.17
C ARG A 120 -6.78 -16.45 -2.44
N LYS A 121 -7.66 -16.36 -1.43
CA LYS A 121 -9.10 -16.68 -1.61
C LYS A 121 -9.81 -15.61 -2.45
N ALA A 122 -9.46 -14.34 -2.24
CA ALA A 122 -10.10 -13.21 -2.90
C ALA A 122 -9.72 -13.06 -4.38
N VAL A 123 -8.51 -13.50 -4.78
CA VAL A 123 -8.03 -13.40 -6.16
C VAL A 123 -8.41 -14.67 -6.96
N THR A 124 -8.86 -14.48 -8.20
CA THR A 124 -9.19 -15.59 -9.12
C THR A 124 -7.97 -16.47 -9.45
N PRO A 125 -8.13 -17.71 -9.92
CA PRO A 125 -7.03 -18.44 -10.57
C PRO A 125 -6.39 -17.61 -11.68
N ASP A 126 -5.08 -17.66 -11.81
CA ASP A 126 -4.27 -16.83 -12.72
C ASP A 126 -4.36 -15.32 -12.49
N GLY A 127 -5.08 -14.88 -11.44
CA GLY A 127 -5.23 -13.49 -11.10
C GLY A 127 -3.94 -12.85 -10.56
N ALA A 128 -3.82 -11.54 -10.77
CA ALA A 128 -2.64 -10.76 -10.37
C ALA A 128 -2.74 -10.31 -8.90
N TRP A 129 -1.63 -10.40 -8.18
CA TRP A 129 -1.47 -9.81 -6.86
C TRP A 129 -0.23 -8.91 -6.84
N ILE A 130 -0.41 -7.63 -6.51
CA ILE A 130 0.67 -6.64 -6.44
C ILE A 130 0.85 -6.21 -4.99
N LEU A 131 2.07 -6.32 -4.49
CA LEU A 131 2.46 -5.85 -3.17
C LEU A 131 3.59 -4.82 -3.32
N GLN A 132 3.43 -3.65 -2.68
CA GLN A 132 4.54 -2.73 -2.51
C GLN A 132 4.75 -2.41 -1.04
N VAL A 133 5.99 -2.57 -0.60
CA VAL A 133 6.49 -2.16 0.71
C VAL A 133 7.79 -1.37 0.55
N MET A 134 8.31 -0.85 1.66
CA MET A 134 9.67 -0.31 1.68
C MET A 134 10.70 -1.42 1.49
N ASN A 135 11.89 -1.06 1.01
CA ASN A 135 13.02 -2.00 0.98
C ASN A 135 13.50 -2.28 2.41
N TRP A 136 12.90 -3.28 3.05
CA TRP A 136 13.25 -3.70 4.40
C TRP A 136 14.63 -4.35 4.46
N ASP A 137 15.13 -4.93 3.35
CA ASP A 137 16.49 -5.47 3.29
C ASP A 137 17.53 -4.35 3.55
N TYR A 138 17.31 -3.16 2.99
CA TYR A 138 18.13 -1.98 3.26
C TYR A 138 17.86 -1.40 4.67
N VAL A 139 16.60 -1.17 5.02
CA VAL A 139 16.23 -0.51 6.28
C VAL A 139 16.77 -1.28 7.49
N LEU A 140 16.72 -2.60 7.47
CA LEU A 140 17.23 -3.44 8.57
C LEU A 140 18.75 -3.39 8.76
N THR A 141 19.50 -2.84 7.82
CA THR A 141 20.94 -2.60 7.99
C THR A 141 21.25 -1.28 8.70
N GLN A 142 20.23 -0.43 8.93
CA GLN A 142 20.39 0.90 9.50
C GLN A 142 20.03 0.92 10.99
N THR A 143 20.53 1.89 11.74
CA THR A 143 20.13 2.15 13.13
C THR A 143 18.94 3.10 13.23
N ALA A 144 18.79 3.98 12.25
CA ALA A 144 17.64 4.87 12.05
C ALA A 144 17.62 5.34 10.60
N VAL A 145 16.43 5.71 10.11
CA VAL A 145 16.26 6.26 8.75
C VAL A 145 15.38 7.50 8.82
N ALA A 146 15.86 8.64 8.31
CA ALA A 146 15.04 9.78 7.99
C ALA A 146 14.55 9.63 6.54
N LEU A 147 13.25 9.60 6.32
CA LEU A 147 12.70 9.58 4.96
C LEU A 147 12.76 10.98 4.35
N PRO A 148 12.79 11.10 3.01
CA PRO A 148 12.78 12.41 2.37
C PRO A 148 11.61 13.27 2.88
N LEU A 149 11.91 14.53 3.19
CA LEU A 149 10.89 15.49 3.62
C LEU A 149 9.89 15.71 2.50
N ILE A 150 8.60 15.65 2.83
CA ILE A 150 7.54 16.02 1.88
C ILE A 150 7.08 17.44 2.22
N THR A 151 7.14 18.31 1.21
CA THR A 151 6.59 19.66 1.28
C THR A 151 5.50 19.82 0.24
N ALA A 152 4.34 20.35 0.61
CA ALA A 152 3.20 20.53 -0.27
C ALA A 152 2.50 21.86 0.00
N ASN A 153 1.88 22.45 -1.04
CA ASN A 153 1.09 23.69 -0.96
C ASN A 153 1.82 24.89 -0.31
N GLY A 154 3.16 24.86 -0.24
CA GLY A 154 4.00 25.93 0.29
C GLY A 154 4.12 25.98 1.81
N ASP A 155 3.21 25.39 2.58
CA ASP A 155 3.17 25.46 4.03
C ASP A 155 2.95 24.10 4.73
N VAL A 156 2.64 23.05 3.99
CA VAL A 156 2.50 21.67 4.51
C VAL A 156 3.87 21.00 4.53
N ILE A 157 4.28 20.51 5.69
CA ILE A 157 5.51 19.74 5.89
C ILE A 157 5.14 18.41 6.52
N PHE A 158 5.56 17.31 5.91
CA PHE A 158 5.36 15.98 6.45
C PHE A 158 6.71 15.28 6.66
N GLU A 159 7.05 15.08 7.93
CA GLU A 159 8.27 14.42 8.41
C GLU A 159 7.97 12.96 8.71
N ARG A 160 8.93 12.08 8.39
CA ARG A 160 8.80 10.64 8.63
C ARG A 160 10.16 10.05 8.98
N HIS A 161 10.17 9.22 10.03
CA HIS A 161 11.39 8.55 10.51
C HIS A 161 11.12 7.09 10.84
N TYR A 162 12.11 6.25 10.61
CA TYR A 162 12.18 4.91 11.19
C TYR A 162 13.14 4.92 12.36
N ARG A 163 12.67 4.45 13.52
CA ARG A 163 13.42 4.31 14.77
C ARG A 163 13.29 2.90 15.30
N ASP A 164 14.10 2.56 16.30
CA ASP A 164 14.07 1.27 16.99
C ASP A 164 14.03 0.09 16.00
N ILE A 165 14.89 0.16 14.98
CA ILE A 165 14.88 -0.78 13.86
C ILE A 165 15.35 -2.15 14.35
N SER A 166 14.48 -3.16 14.22
CA SER A 166 14.77 -4.57 14.46
C SER A 166 14.04 -5.47 13.47
N ALA A 167 14.38 -6.74 13.41
CA ALA A 167 13.68 -7.70 12.55
C ALA A 167 12.23 -7.93 12.97
N GLU A 168 11.90 -7.73 14.23
CA GLU A 168 10.55 -7.89 14.78
C GLU A 168 9.67 -6.67 14.52
N ARG A 169 10.26 -5.46 14.60
CA ARG A 169 9.50 -4.22 14.59
C ARG A 169 10.37 -3.01 14.29
N VAL A 170 9.76 -2.02 13.64
CA VAL A 170 10.29 -0.66 13.42
C VAL A 170 9.28 0.34 13.95
N THR A 171 9.71 1.36 14.66
CA THR A 171 8.86 2.50 15.05
C THR A 171 8.81 3.50 13.90
N PHE A 172 7.63 3.70 13.32
CA PHE A 172 7.39 4.71 12.28
C PHE A 172 6.85 5.97 12.92
N GLU A 173 7.72 6.96 13.06
CA GLU A 173 7.37 8.28 13.56
C GLU A 173 6.95 9.18 12.40
N THR A 174 5.83 9.85 12.57
CA THR A 174 5.29 10.81 11.59
C THR A 174 4.90 12.12 12.26
N ARG A 175 5.10 13.22 11.56
CA ARG A 175 4.75 14.56 12.02
C ARG A 175 4.26 15.41 10.87
N LEU A 176 3.09 16.02 11.01
CA LEU A 176 2.53 16.95 10.03
C LEU A 176 2.48 18.35 10.62
N LEU A 177 3.09 19.30 9.90
CA LEU A 177 2.99 20.72 10.20
C LEU A 177 2.31 21.44 9.04
N VAL A 178 1.49 22.46 9.38
CA VAL A 178 0.83 23.36 8.41
C VAL A 178 1.05 24.78 8.90
N GLY A 179 1.65 25.63 8.08
CA GLY A 179 2.01 26.99 8.49
C GLY A 179 2.89 27.06 9.74
N GLY A 180 3.75 26.04 9.95
CA GLY A 180 4.60 25.91 11.13
C GLY A 180 3.91 25.41 12.39
N VAL A 181 2.58 25.14 12.34
CA VAL A 181 1.81 24.57 13.45
C VAL A 181 1.72 23.07 13.32
N GLU A 182 2.03 22.33 14.39
CA GLU A 182 1.87 20.88 14.42
C GLU A 182 0.39 20.49 14.42
N ILE A 183 -0.04 19.78 13.39
CA ILE A 183 -1.40 19.25 13.26
C ILE A 183 -1.52 17.90 13.97
N PHE A 184 -0.50 17.07 13.83
CA PHE A 184 -0.34 15.82 14.58
C PHE A 184 1.12 15.37 14.62
N ALA A 185 1.42 14.52 15.60
CA ALA A 185 2.57 13.62 15.64
C ALA A 185 2.09 12.25 16.08
N ASP A 186 2.63 11.18 15.49
CA ASP A 186 2.27 9.79 15.79
C ASP A 186 3.49 8.86 15.70
N ALA A 187 3.42 7.74 16.41
CA ALA A 187 4.41 6.69 16.37
C ALA A 187 3.73 5.33 16.26
N THR A 188 3.79 4.74 15.08
CA THR A 188 3.09 3.49 14.75
C THR A 188 4.10 2.36 14.53
N PRO A 189 3.87 1.13 15.04
CA PRO A 189 4.72 -0.01 14.74
C PRO A 189 4.52 -0.48 13.30
N LEU A 190 5.64 -0.74 12.61
CA LEU A 190 5.70 -1.47 11.36
C LEU A 190 6.46 -2.78 11.55
N TYR A 191 6.12 -3.78 10.77
CA TYR A 191 6.66 -5.13 10.88
C TYR A 191 7.42 -5.46 9.58
N PRO A 192 8.75 -5.28 9.58
CA PRO A 192 9.55 -5.46 8.39
C PRO A 192 9.61 -6.92 7.97
N LEU A 193 9.53 -7.18 6.67
CA LEU A 193 9.76 -8.49 6.08
C LEU A 193 10.76 -8.33 4.95
N PRO A 194 11.95 -8.95 5.04
CA PRO A 194 12.91 -9.00 3.94
C PRO A 194 12.31 -9.62 2.67
N SER A 195 12.83 -9.23 1.52
CA SER A 195 12.34 -9.67 0.21
C SER A 195 12.27 -11.19 0.07
N ALA A 196 13.29 -11.89 0.57
CA ALA A 196 13.36 -13.36 0.51
C ALA A 196 12.20 -14.00 1.30
N GLU A 197 11.86 -13.44 2.47
CA GLU A 197 10.74 -13.93 3.30
C GLU A 197 9.40 -13.65 2.65
N ILE A 198 9.21 -12.45 2.08
CA ILE A 198 8.00 -12.10 1.31
C ILE A 198 7.81 -13.11 0.19
N ILE A 199 8.83 -13.38 -0.63
CA ILE A 199 8.76 -14.33 -1.75
C ILE A 199 8.46 -15.75 -1.24
N ALA A 200 9.14 -16.19 -0.18
CA ALA A 200 8.93 -17.53 0.40
C ALA A 200 7.50 -17.72 0.91
N LEU A 201 6.95 -16.72 1.63
CA LEU A 201 5.58 -16.76 2.15
C LEU A 201 4.54 -16.84 1.03
N HIS A 202 4.75 -16.12 -0.07
CA HIS A 202 3.88 -16.16 -1.24
C HIS A 202 3.97 -17.49 -1.98
N THR A 203 5.20 -17.97 -2.24
CA THR A 203 5.43 -19.25 -2.93
C THR A 203 4.81 -20.41 -2.16
N ALA A 204 4.96 -20.45 -0.84
CA ALA A 204 4.34 -21.47 0.02
C ALA A 204 2.81 -21.48 -0.07
N ARG A 205 2.19 -20.39 -0.56
CA ARG A 205 0.74 -20.22 -0.73
C ARG A 205 0.28 -20.36 -2.17
N GLY A 206 1.13 -20.85 -3.07
CA GLY A 206 0.78 -21.04 -4.47
C GLY A 206 0.69 -19.74 -5.26
N PHE A 207 1.49 -18.75 -4.91
CA PHE A 207 1.75 -17.60 -5.76
C PHE A 207 3.10 -17.77 -6.47
N ARG A 208 3.16 -17.41 -7.73
CA ARG A 208 4.39 -17.38 -8.53
C ARG A 208 4.83 -15.92 -8.70
N LEU A 209 6.08 -15.61 -8.38
CA LEU A 209 6.65 -14.29 -8.64
C LEU A 209 6.76 -14.05 -10.15
N ALA A 210 6.10 -13.00 -10.64
CA ALA A 210 6.13 -12.58 -12.04
C ALA A 210 7.12 -11.43 -12.26
N ALA A 211 7.24 -10.49 -11.30
CA ALA A 211 8.20 -9.41 -11.35
C ALA A 211 8.60 -8.95 -9.94
N HIS A 212 9.85 -8.46 -9.81
CA HIS A 212 10.40 -7.88 -8.60
C HIS A 212 11.20 -6.61 -8.97
N GLN A 213 10.76 -5.45 -8.52
CA GLN A 213 11.26 -4.15 -8.97
C GLN A 213 11.53 -3.22 -7.79
N GLY A 214 12.51 -2.31 -7.96
CA GLY A 214 12.87 -1.27 -6.99
C GLY A 214 12.13 0.06 -7.23
N SER A 215 11.47 0.21 -8.38
CA SER A 215 10.67 1.39 -8.72
C SER A 215 9.51 1.03 -9.64
N TYR A 216 8.52 1.91 -9.72
CA TYR A 216 7.38 1.76 -10.63
C TYR A 216 7.75 1.98 -12.12
N ASP A 217 8.92 2.54 -12.39
CA ASP A 217 9.47 2.69 -13.75
C ASP A 217 10.13 1.41 -14.28
N GLY A 218 10.14 0.33 -13.49
CA GLY A 218 10.65 -0.97 -13.91
C GLY A 218 12.13 -1.21 -13.59
N ASN A 219 12.79 -0.35 -12.80
CA ASN A 219 14.15 -0.60 -12.35
C ASN A 219 14.21 -1.90 -11.52
N PRO A 220 15.22 -2.76 -11.74
CA PRO A 220 15.40 -3.95 -10.93
C PRO A 220 15.51 -3.59 -9.43
N PHE A 221 15.02 -4.50 -8.59
CA PHE A 221 15.21 -4.37 -7.15
C PHE A 221 16.69 -4.56 -6.78
N ASP A 222 17.18 -3.65 -5.93
CA ASP A 222 18.52 -3.74 -5.33
C ASP A 222 18.37 -3.65 -3.80
N PRO A 223 18.70 -4.73 -3.05
CA PRO A 223 18.58 -4.74 -1.60
C PRO A 223 19.50 -3.72 -0.90
N ALA A 224 20.55 -3.23 -1.57
CA ALA A 224 21.50 -2.28 -1.02
C ALA A 224 21.06 -0.81 -1.15
N GLN A 225 19.96 -0.53 -1.85
CA GLN A 225 19.48 0.82 -2.10
C GLN A 225 18.22 1.13 -1.29
N PHE A 226 18.13 2.38 -0.78
CA PHE A 226 16.88 2.86 -0.21
C PHE A 226 15.86 3.12 -1.33
N SER A 227 14.92 2.21 -1.49
CA SER A 227 13.95 2.23 -2.60
C SER A 227 12.61 1.62 -2.18
N ALA A 228 11.64 1.65 -3.07
CA ALA A 228 10.48 0.77 -2.97
C ALA A 228 10.89 -0.69 -3.19
N ASN A 229 10.03 -1.61 -2.76
CA ASN A 229 10.15 -3.03 -2.96
C ASN A 229 8.80 -3.52 -3.50
N ILE A 230 8.74 -3.73 -4.82
CA ILE A 230 7.51 -3.96 -5.57
C ILE A 230 7.51 -5.36 -6.12
N PHE A 231 6.52 -6.13 -5.74
CA PHE A 231 6.31 -7.49 -6.18
C PHE A 231 5.03 -7.58 -7.01
N ALA A 232 5.11 -8.25 -8.15
CA ALA A 232 3.95 -8.73 -8.87
C ALA A 232 3.95 -10.26 -8.84
N PHE A 233 2.86 -10.83 -8.37
CA PHE A 233 2.64 -12.26 -8.28
C PHE A 233 1.45 -12.67 -9.15
N THR A 234 1.45 -13.92 -9.59
CA THR A 234 0.29 -14.59 -10.19
C THR A 234 -0.14 -15.73 -9.29
N LYS A 235 -1.44 -15.86 -9.03
CA LYS A 235 -1.98 -17.02 -8.30
C LYS A 235 -1.94 -18.24 -9.20
N SER A 236 -1.30 -19.30 -8.74
CA SER A 236 -1.30 -20.63 -9.40
C SER A 236 -2.52 -21.44 -9.01
#